data_b1513695f3fe3d28a64eb8e7ae0c4a75
#
_entry.id   b1513695f3fe3d28a64eb8e7ae0c4a75
#
_cell.length_a   1.000
_cell.length_b   1.000
_cell.length_c   1.000
_cell.angle_alpha   90.00
_cell.angle_beta   90.00
_cell.angle_gamma   90.00
#
_symmetry.space_group_name_H-M   'P 1'
#
loop_
_entity.id
_entity.type
_entity.pdbx_description
1 polymer ?
#
loop_
_entity_poly.entity_id
_entity_poly.type
_entity_poly.pdbx_seq_one_letter_code
_entity_poly.pdbx_strand_id
1 'polypeptide(L)'
;MPPVLLQAEIIRAGPNIDEGQLVIGVAIPWFEIIREIAKDPKCRFQIPWRKLEELIAGAYEREGWERVILTPRSGDRGRDIIVEKHGIGSIRIVDQVKAYRPDRRVKADDVRALLGVLTADPNISKGIITTTAEFAPGIIEDSQLRAFMPYRLELKSGSELVKWIVNIYNMEFRGHC
;
A
#
# COMPACT_ATOMS: atom_id res chain seq x y z
N MET A 1 15.11 -1.27 -13.46
CA MET A 1 15.42 -0.60 -12.17
C MET A 1 16.79 -1.03 -11.69
N PRO A 2 17.67 -0.12 -11.27
CA PRO A 2 18.99 -0.49 -10.75
C PRO A 2 18.90 -1.38 -9.51
N PRO A 3 19.64 -2.53 -9.44
CA PRO A 3 19.56 -3.47 -8.31
C PRO A 3 19.92 -2.84 -6.96
N VAL A 4 20.81 -1.85 -6.94
CA VAL A 4 21.23 -1.15 -5.72
C VAL A 4 20.05 -0.46 -5.02
N LEU A 5 19.08 0.04 -5.76
CA LEU A 5 17.87 0.67 -5.19
C LEU A 5 16.98 -0.36 -4.48
N LEU A 6 16.92 -1.58 -4.99
CA LEU A 6 16.12 -2.65 -4.38
C LEU A 6 16.72 -3.19 -3.08
N GLN A 7 18.02 -2.95 -2.85
CA GLN A 7 18.74 -3.34 -1.63
C GLN A 7 18.85 -2.18 -0.61
N ALA A 8 18.68 -0.95 -1.06
CA ALA A 8 18.78 0.23 -0.19
C ALA A 8 17.64 0.30 0.83
N GLU A 9 17.89 0.91 1.97
CA GLU A 9 16.83 1.33 2.89
C GLU A 9 16.06 2.48 2.27
N ILE A 10 14.74 2.35 2.18
CA ILE A 10 13.87 3.34 1.55
C ILE A 10 12.95 4.05 2.53
N ILE A 11 12.74 3.48 3.70
CA ILE A 11 11.98 4.09 4.80
C ILE A 11 12.88 4.31 6.01
N ARG A 12 12.52 5.29 6.82
CA ARG A 12 13.11 5.51 8.15
C ARG A 12 12.23 4.81 9.17
N ALA A 13 12.80 3.80 9.80
CA ALA A 13 12.13 3.02 10.83
C ALA A 13 12.11 3.79 12.16
N GLY A 14 10.95 3.87 12.78
CA GLY A 14 10.74 4.33 14.14
C GLY A 14 10.78 3.17 15.15
N PRO A 15 10.24 3.37 16.36
CA PRO A 15 10.15 2.31 17.36
C PRO A 15 9.22 1.18 16.91
N ASN A 16 9.52 -0.04 17.39
CA ASN A 16 8.58 -1.15 17.32
C ASN A 16 7.46 -0.97 18.35
N ILE A 17 6.26 -1.30 17.93
CA ILE A 17 5.05 -1.37 18.75
C ILE A 17 4.41 -2.75 18.59
N ASP A 18 3.36 -3.05 19.36
CA ASP A 18 2.72 -4.37 19.36
C ASP A 18 2.26 -4.84 17.97
N GLU A 19 1.83 -3.91 17.11
CA GLU A 19 1.31 -4.20 15.78
C GLU A 19 2.39 -4.24 14.68
N GLY A 20 3.59 -3.74 14.95
CA GLY A 20 4.68 -3.69 13.97
C GLY A 20 5.64 -2.54 14.18
N GLN A 21 6.28 -2.12 13.10
CA GLN A 21 7.28 -1.06 13.10
C GLN A 21 6.68 0.25 12.59
N LEU A 22 6.82 1.32 13.35
CA LEU A 22 6.44 2.66 12.88
C LEU A 22 7.36 3.09 11.74
N VAL A 23 6.77 3.73 10.74
CA VAL A 23 7.47 4.42 9.66
C VAL A 23 7.42 5.91 9.95
N ILE A 24 8.58 6.53 10.11
CA ILE A 24 8.72 7.94 10.52
C ILE A 24 9.30 8.84 9.43
N GLY A 25 9.45 8.33 8.25
CA GLY A 25 9.93 9.08 7.09
C GLY A 25 10.41 8.18 5.96
N VAL A 26 10.82 8.80 4.87
CA VAL A 26 11.42 8.14 3.72
C VAL A 26 12.87 8.56 3.53
N ALA A 27 13.68 7.70 2.91
CA ALA A 27 15.05 7.97 2.52
C ALA A 27 15.14 8.32 1.03
N ILE A 28 16.26 8.90 0.61
CA ILE A 28 16.49 9.30 -0.80
C ILE A 28 16.18 8.18 -1.80
N PRO A 29 16.58 6.91 -1.59
CA PRO A 29 16.29 5.84 -2.54
C PRO A 29 14.79 5.58 -2.77
N TRP A 30 13.89 5.98 -1.86
CA TRP A 30 12.45 5.92 -2.06
C TRP A 30 12.02 6.76 -3.27
N PHE A 31 12.51 7.99 -3.36
CA PHE A 31 12.23 8.91 -4.47
C PHE A 31 12.85 8.39 -5.78
N GLU A 32 14.04 7.80 -5.71
CA GLU A 32 14.72 7.24 -6.87
C GLU A 32 13.94 6.06 -7.47
N ILE A 33 13.39 5.18 -6.64
CA ILE A 33 12.53 4.08 -7.08
C ILE A 33 11.29 4.61 -7.80
N ILE A 34 10.63 5.62 -7.25
CA ILE A 34 9.43 6.20 -7.89
C ILE A 34 9.80 6.89 -9.20
N ARG A 35 10.93 7.57 -9.26
CA ARG A 35 11.44 8.16 -10.51
C ARG A 35 11.65 7.10 -11.61
N GLU A 36 12.19 5.94 -11.26
CA GLU A 36 12.34 4.84 -12.21
C GLU A 36 10.97 4.26 -12.65
N ILE A 37 10.02 4.12 -11.72
CA ILE A 37 8.65 3.71 -12.05
C ILE A 37 7.94 4.74 -12.92
N ALA A 38 8.17 6.05 -12.70
CA ALA A 38 7.59 7.10 -13.52
C ALA A 38 8.11 7.07 -14.97
N LYS A 39 9.39 6.71 -15.16
CA LYS A 39 9.99 6.53 -16.50
C LYS A 39 9.48 5.26 -17.18
N ASP A 40 9.40 4.16 -16.45
CA ASP A 40 8.90 2.88 -16.93
C ASP A 40 8.01 2.23 -15.86
N PRO A 41 6.68 2.33 -15.99
CA PRO A 41 5.74 1.71 -15.04
C PRO A 41 5.90 0.19 -14.88
N LYS A 42 6.54 -0.50 -15.83
CA LYS A 42 6.80 -1.95 -15.71
C LYS A 42 7.85 -2.27 -14.66
N CYS A 43 8.67 -1.31 -14.27
CA CYS A 43 9.64 -1.48 -13.17
C CYS A 43 9.00 -1.91 -11.85
N ARG A 44 7.71 -1.61 -11.63
CA ARG A 44 6.98 -2.05 -10.42
C ARG A 44 6.99 -3.56 -10.23
N PHE A 45 7.05 -4.34 -11.32
CA PHE A 45 7.10 -5.81 -11.25
C PHE A 45 8.45 -6.38 -10.80
N GLN A 46 9.50 -5.55 -10.76
CA GLN A 46 10.83 -5.93 -10.30
C GLN A 46 10.99 -5.75 -8.78
N ILE A 47 10.04 -5.09 -8.12
CA ILE A 47 10.13 -4.76 -6.70
C ILE A 47 9.77 -6.00 -5.87
N PRO A 48 10.66 -6.47 -4.98
CA PRO A 48 10.35 -7.55 -4.05
C PRO A 48 9.17 -7.17 -3.15
N TRP A 49 8.35 -8.15 -2.77
CA TRP A 49 7.12 -7.91 -2.00
C TRP A 49 7.33 -7.04 -0.74
N ARG A 50 8.36 -7.31 0.07
CA ARG A 50 8.63 -6.49 1.27
C ARG A 50 9.05 -5.07 0.93
N LYS A 51 9.83 -4.90 -0.13
CA LYS A 51 10.22 -3.58 -0.61
C LYS A 51 9.02 -2.79 -1.16
N LEU A 52 8.04 -3.48 -1.73
CA LEU A 52 6.78 -2.88 -2.17
C LEU A 52 5.95 -2.40 -0.96
N GLU A 53 5.87 -3.19 0.10
CA GLU A 53 5.21 -2.78 1.34
C GLU A 53 5.88 -1.52 1.93
N GLU A 54 7.22 -1.50 2.00
CA GLU A 54 7.97 -0.32 2.45
C GLU A 54 7.72 0.90 1.54
N LEU A 55 7.63 0.69 0.22
CA LEU A 55 7.36 1.77 -0.74
C LEU A 55 5.97 2.38 -0.51
N ILE A 56 4.96 1.52 -0.31
CA ILE A 56 3.58 1.94 -0.05
C ILE A 56 3.45 2.59 1.33
N ALA A 57 4.10 2.03 2.35
CA ALA A 57 4.13 2.64 3.69
C ALA A 57 4.77 4.05 3.66
N GLY A 58 5.86 4.21 2.92
CA GLY A 58 6.46 5.53 2.69
C GLY A 58 5.52 6.49 1.96
N ALA A 59 4.70 6.01 1.02
CA ALA A 59 3.71 6.83 0.34
C ALA A 59 2.63 7.35 1.30
N TYR A 60 2.13 6.52 2.20
CA TYR A 60 1.19 6.94 3.24
C TYR A 60 1.82 7.97 4.20
N GLU A 61 3.08 7.76 4.60
CA GLU A 61 3.80 8.73 5.43
C GLU A 61 3.89 10.09 4.72
N ARG A 62 4.22 10.11 3.43
CA ARG A 62 4.29 11.35 2.64
C ARG A 62 2.94 12.03 2.43
N GLU A 63 1.83 11.29 2.46
CA GLU A 63 0.46 11.85 2.46
C GLU A 63 0.05 12.47 3.80
N GLY A 64 0.86 12.34 4.84
CA GLY A 64 0.61 12.96 6.14
C GLY A 64 -0.34 12.14 7.04
N TRP A 65 -0.32 10.81 6.92
CA TRP A 65 -0.92 9.95 7.93
C TRP A 65 -0.14 10.04 9.24
N GLU A 66 -0.83 10.17 10.35
CA GLU A 66 -0.20 10.42 11.66
C GLU A 66 0.58 9.20 12.17
N ARG A 67 0.08 8.00 11.87
CA ARG A 67 0.76 6.75 12.18
C ARG A 67 0.72 5.85 10.96
N VAL A 68 1.87 5.38 10.56
CA VAL A 68 2.05 4.37 9.52
C VAL A 68 2.82 3.22 10.14
N ILE A 69 2.22 2.03 10.14
CA ILE A 69 2.74 0.84 10.78
C ILE A 69 2.97 -0.22 9.72
N LEU A 70 4.19 -0.70 9.62
CA LEU A 70 4.56 -1.83 8.78
C LEU A 70 4.54 -3.10 9.65
N THR A 71 3.64 -4.02 9.35
CA THR A 71 3.45 -5.21 10.18
C THR A 71 4.60 -6.21 10.03
N PRO A 72 4.80 -7.13 10.99
CA PRO A 72 5.80 -8.17 10.89
C PRO A 72 5.53 -9.09 9.70
N ARG A 73 6.60 -9.73 9.19
CA ARG A 73 6.52 -10.69 8.05
C ARG A 73 5.68 -11.93 8.31
N SER A 74 5.38 -12.23 9.56
CA SER A 74 4.59 -13.39 9.98
C SER A 74 3.61 -12.99 11.07
N GLY A 75 2.41 -13.55 11.03
CA GLY A 75 1.36 -13.24 12.00
C GLY A 75 0.62 -11.92 11.75
N ASP A 76 0.75 -11.34 10.58
CA ASP A 76 0.13 -10.08 10.15
C ASP A 76 -1.41 -10.15 10.03
N ARG A 77 -1.97 -11.36 10.04
CA ARG A 77 -3.41 -11.62 9.90
C ARG A 77 -4.01 -10.99 8.63
N GLY A 78 -3.23 -10.92 7.55
CA GLY A 78 -3.65 -10.31 6.28
C GLY A 78 -3.65 -8.78 6.29
N ARG A 79 -2.81 -8.18 7.13
CA ARG A 79 -2.58 -6.74 7.22
C ARG A 79 -1.10 -6.49 7.00
N ASP A 80 -0.72 -5.87 5.91
CA ASP A 80 0.69 -5.58 5.64
C ASP A 80 1.08 -4.18 6.12
N ILE A 81 0.14 -3.23 5.95
CA ILE A 81 0.31 -1.84 6.41
C ILE A 81 -0.94 -1.42 7.15
N ILE A 82 -0.76 -0.71 8.26
CA ILE A 82 -1.84 -0.07 9.01
C ILE A 82 -1.57 1.43 9.02
N VAL A 83 -2.56 2.23 8.70
CA VAL A 83 -2.45 3.69 8.78
C VAL A 83 -3.57 4.26 9.61
N GLU A 84 -3.24 5.28 10.41
CA GLU A 84 -4.15 5.89 11.36
C GLU A 84 -4.09 7.41 11.27
N LYS A 85 -5.25 8.02 11.42
CA LYS A 85 -5.40 9.47 11.57
C LYS A 85 -6.44 9.74 12.63
N HIS A 86 -6.13 10.65 13.55
CA HIS A 86 -7.00 11.09 14.62
C HIS A 86 -7.51 12.50 14.35
N GLY A 87 -8.72 12.80 14.80
CA GLY A 87 -9.34 14.10 14.59
C GLY A 87 -10.77 14.07 15.16
N ILE A 88 -11.73 14.64 14.45
CA ILE A 88 -13.15 14.42 14.75
C ILE A 88 -13.52 13.01 14.32
N GLY A 89 -13.24 12.02 15.18
CA GLY A 89 -13.24 10.61 14.90
C GLY A 89 -11.84 10.09 14.56
N SER A 90 -11.64 8.77 14.73
CA SER A 90 -10.41 8.08 14.35
C SER A 90 -10.64 7.28 13.10
N ILE A 91 -9.72 7.37 12.15
CA ILE A 91 -9.73 6.58 10.92
C ILE A 91 -8.57 5.60 11.01
N ARG A 92 -8.88 4.32 10.83
CA ARG A 92 -7.90 3.24 10.76
C ARG A 92 -8.11 2.45 9.48
N ILE A 93 -7.10 2.45 8.62
CA ILE A 93 -7.10 1.73 7.34
C ILE A 93 -6.08 0.61 7.41
N VAL A 94 -6.42 -0.55 6.85
CA VAL A 94 -5.48 -1.64 6.63
C VAL A 94 -5.29 -1.82 5.13
N ASP A 95 -4.04 -1.91 4.69
CA ASP A 95 -3.70 -2.20 3.30
C ASP A 95 -3.03 -3.58 3.22
N GLN A 96 -3.58 -4.45 2.37
CA GLN A 96 -3.01 -5.73 2.01
C GLN A 96 -2.29 -5.61 0.67
N VAL A 97 -0.99 -5.86 0.67
CA VAL A 97 -0.15 -5.68 -0.50
C VAL A 97 0.05 -6.99 -1.26
N LYS A 98 -0.18 -6.98 -2.56
CA LYS A 98 -0.02 -8.13 -3.46
C LYS A 98 1.00 -7.82 -4.55
N ALA A 99 2.26 -8.21 -4.32
CA ALA A 99 3.34 -8.11 -5.31
C ALA A 99 3.21 -9.26 -6.33
N TYR A 100 2.33 -9.13 -7.30
CA TYR A 100 2.07 -10.14 -8.32
C TYR A 100 2.80 -9.82 -9.64
N ARG A 101 3.12 -10.88 -10.40
CA ARG A 101 3.65 -10.77 -11.75
C ARG A 101 2.58 -10.27 -12.73
N PRO A 102 2.95 -9.76 -13.92
CA PRO A 102 2.00 -9.21 -14.87
C PRO A 102 0.90 -10.18 -15.32
N ASP A 103 1.20 -11.47 -15.37
CA ASP A 103 0.31 -12.57 -15.78
C ASP A 103 -0.64 -13.05 -14.67
N ARG A 104 -0.39 -12.64 -13.41
CA ARG A 104 -1.21 -13.01 -12.26
C ARG A 104 -2.15 -11.88 -11.88
N ARG A 105 -3.42 -12.22 -11.60
CA ARG A 105 -4.43 -11.26 -11.14
C ARG A 105 -4.83 -11.55 -9.71
N VAL A 106 -5.22 -10.50 -8.97
CA VAL A 106 -5.87 -10.64 -7.67
C VAL A 106 -7.26 -11.25 -7.90
N LYS A 107 -7.60 -12.27 -7.12
CA LYS A 107 -8.86 -13.02 -7.24
C LYS A 107 -9.89 -12.54 -6.21
N ALA A 108 -11.15 -12.88 -6.43
CA ALA A 108 -12.24 -12.56 -5.52
C ALA A 108 -12.02 -13.13 -4.10
N ASP A 109 -11.36 -14.28 -3.99
CA ASP A 109 -11.06 -14.89 -2.68
C ASP A 109 -10.04 -14.06 -1.87
N ASP A 110 -9.07 -13.42 -2.51
CA ASP A 110 -8.17 -12.46 -1.84
C ASP A 110 -8.99 -11.29 -1.25
N VAL A 111 -9.99 -10.81 -2.00
CA VAL A 111 -10.86 -9.71 -1.57
C VAL A 111 -11.78 -10.13 -0.42
N ARG A 112 -12.36 -11.33 -0.51
CA ARG A 112 -13.20 -11.90 0.56
C ARG A 112 -12.40 -12.13 1.84
N ALA A 113 -11.14 -12.55 1.73
CA ALA A 113 -10.25 -12.71 2.88
C ALA A 113 -10.07 -11.37 3.62
N LEU A 114 -9.83 -10.26 2.91
CA LEU A 114 -9.76 -8.95 3.52
C LEU A 114 -11.09 -8.52 4.15
N LEU A 115 -12.23 -8.79 3.52
CA LEU A 115 -13.54 -8.53 4.14
C LEU A 115 -13.72 -9.30 5.45
N GLY A 116 -13.19 -10.52 5.54
CA GLY A 116 -13.14 -11.27 6.79
C GLY A 116 -12.37 -10.53 7.89
N VAL A 117 -11.24 -9.92 7.56
CA VAL A 117 -10.46 -9.09 8.50
C VAL A 117 -11.28 -7.87 8.96
N LEU A 118 -11.96 -7.18 8.05
CA LEU A 118 -12.79 -6.01 8.37
C LEU A 118 -14.00 -6.36 9.25
N THR A 119 -14.52 -7.57 9.09
CA THR A 119 -15.65 -8.06 9.89
C THR A 119 -15.19 -8.45 11.30
N ALA A 120 -14.00 -9.04 11.41
CA ALA A 120 -13.44 -9.49 12.67
C ALA A 120 -12.92 -8.34 13.57
N ASP A 121 -12.56 -7.21 12.98
CA ASP A 121 -12.03 -6.05 13.72
C ASP A 121 -12.87 -4.79 13.41
N PRO A 122 -13.85 -4.45 14.26
CA PRO A 122 -14.73 -3.29 14.04
C PRO A 122 -14.01 -1.94 14.13
N ASN A 123 -12.77 -1.90 14.65
CA ASN A 123 -11.99 -0.67 14.71
C ASN A 123 -11.38 -0.29 13.35
N ILE A 124 -11.40 -1.20 12.38
CA ILE A 124 -10.93 -0.90 11.03
C ILE A 124 -12.02 -0.16 10.26
N SER A 125 -11.73 1.06 9.85
CA SER A 125 -12.63 1.89 9.07
C SER A 125 -12.72 1.43 7.61
N LYS A 126 -11.59 1.00 7.03
CA LYS A 126 -11.48 0.63 5.62
C LYS A 126 -10.37 -0.37 5.38
N GLY A 127 -10.58 -1.30 4.45
CA GLY A 127 -9.55 -2.17 3.91
C GLY A 127 -9.21 -1.77 2.47
N ILE A 128 -7.94 -1.83 2.14
CA ILE A 128 -7.42 -1.62 0.79
C ILE A 128 -6.67 -2.87 0.35
N ILE A 129 -6.81 -3.27 -0.90
CA ILE A 129 -5.87 -4.19 -1.53
C ILE A 129 -5.09 -3.42 -2.58
N THR A 130 -3.80 -3.28 -2.36
CA THR A 130 -2.88 -2.66 -3.31
C THR A 130 -2.06 -3.74 -4.01
N THR A 131 -2.02 -3.72 -5.35
CA THR A 131 -1.28 -4.72 -6.12
C THR A 131 -0.39 -4.09 -7.19
N THR A 132 0.69 -4.79 -7.58
CA THR A 132 1.47 -4.46 -8.77
C THR A 132 0.76 -4.86 -10.07
N ALA A 133 -0.18 -5.79 -10.01
CA ALA A 133 -0.91 -6.34 -11.14
C ALA A 133 -2.32 -5.73 -11.30
N GLU A 134 -3.21 -6.47 -11.93
CA GLU A 134 -4.61 -6.08 -12.10
C GLU A 134 -5.53 -7.03 -11.31
N PHE A 135 -6.76 -6.62 -11.10
CA PHE A 135 -7.81 -7.44 -10.52
C PHE A 135 -8.46 -8.33 -11.58
N ALA A 136 -8.95 -9.49 -11.16
CA ALA A 136 -9.71 -10.35 -12.07
C ALA A 136 -11.01 -9.65 -12.51
N PRO A 137 -11.42 -9.80 -13.77
CA PRO A 137 -12.74 -9.36 -14.21
C PRO A 137 -13.83 -10.00 -13.34
N GLY A 138 -14.92 -9.36 -13.11
CA GLY A 138 -16.00 -9.89 -12.28
C GLY A 138 -15.91 -9.54 -10.80
N ILE A 139 -14.75 -9.14 -10.26
CA ILE A 139 -14.69 -8.67 -8.86
C ILE A 139 -15.56 -7.42 -8.68
N ILE A 140 -15.47 -6.47 -9.62
CA ILE A 140 -16.25 -5.23 -9.59
C ILE A 140 -17.74 -5.49 -9.89
N GLU A 141 -18.03 -6.60 -10.59
CA GLU A 141 -19.39 -7.03 -10.93
C GLU A 141 -20.05 -7.84 -9.82
N ASP A 142 -19.25 -8.41 -8.90
CA ASP A 142 -19.75 -9.15 -7.74
C ASP A 142 -20.52 -8.21 -6.80
N SER A 143 -21.85 -8.39 -6.74
CA SER A 143 -22.73 -7.54 -5.96
C SER A 143 -22.43 -7.54 -4.46
N GLN A 144 -21.92 -8.66 -3.93
CA GLN A 144 -21.55 -8.79 -2.51
C GLN A 144 -20.31 -7.96 -2.20
N LEU A 145 -19.30 -7.99 -3.05
CA LEU A 145 -18.07 -7.19 -2.89
C LEU A 145 -18.33 -5.71 -3.15
N ARG A 146 -19.13 -5.42 -4.16
CA ARG A 146 -19.47 -4.07 -4.57
C ARG A 146 -20.22 -3.29 -3.49
N ALA A 147 -21.02 -3.96 -2.66
CA ALA A 147 -21.74 -3.35 -1.55
C ALA A 147 -20.81 -2.66 -0.52
N PHE A 148 -19.55 -3.07 -0.43
CA PHE A 148 -18.55 -2.48 0.46
C PHE A 148 -17.73 -1.37 -0.19
N MET A 149 -17.77 -1.26 -1.52
CA MET A 149 -16.96 -0.31 -2.29
C MET A 149 -17.70 1.03 -2.48
N PRO A 150 -16.98 2.16 -2.50
CA PRO A 150 -15.56 2.31 -2.20
C PRO A 150 -15.29 2.59 -0.71
N TYR A 151 -16.32 2.64 0.13
CA TYR A 151 -16.22 3.19 1.48
C TYR A 151 -15.51 2.28 2.47
N ARG A 152 -15.88 1.00 2.51
CA ARG A 152 -15.28 0.00 3.42
C ARG A 152 -14.17 -0.82 2.75
N LEU A 153 -14.20 -0.91 1.43
CA LEU A 153 -13.26 -1.69 0.63
C LEU A 153 -12.82 -0.86 -0.58
N GLU A 154 -11.52 -0.82 -0.81
CA GLU A 154 -10.91 -0.21 -2.00
C GLU A 154 -9.95 -1.19 -2.67
N LEU A 155 -9.97 -1.19 -3.99
CA LEU A 155 -9.08 -2.00 -4.82
C LEU A 155 -8.17 -1.04 -5.58
N LYS A 156 -6.87 -1.11 -5.31
CA LYS A 156 -5.85 -0.27 -5.97
C LYS A 156 -5.02 -1.13 -6.91
N SER A 157 -5.33 -1.08 -8.20
CA SER A 157 -4.61 -1.79 -9.25
C SER A 157 -3.19 -1.26 -9.44
N GLY A 158 -2.36 -2.00 -10.19
CA GLY A 158 -1.00 -1.57 -10.48
C GLY A 158 -0.91 -0.25 -11.23
N SER A 159 -1.88 0.06 -12.08
CA SER A 159 -1.98 1.36 -12.75
C SER A 159 -2.36 2.49 -11.78
N GLU A 160 -3.25 2.24 -10.84
CA GLU A 160 -3.64 3.20 -9.81
C GLU A 160 -2.53 3.41 -8.79
N LEU A 161 -1.84 2.34 -8.38
CA LEU A 161 -0.64 2.43 -7.54
C LEU A 161 0.40 3.36 -8.17
N VAL A 162 0.74 3.16 -9.44
CA VAL A 162 1.73 4.01 -10.14
C VAL A 162 1.27 5.47 -10.16
N LYS A 163 0.02 5.72 -10.52
CA LYS A 163 -0.52 7.10 -10.52
C LYS A 163 -0.41 7.74 -9.15
N TRP A 164 -0.77 7.01 -8.11
CA TRP A 164 -0.75 7.51 -6.73
C TRP A 164 0.66 7.88 -6.27
N ILE A 165 1.63 6.96 -6.36
CA ILE A 165 3.00 7.24 -5.88
C ILE A 165 3.72 8.30 -6.73
N VAL A 166 3.47 8.35 -8.05
CA VAL A 166 4.02 9.39 -8.92
C VAL A 166 3.42 10.77 -8.61
N ASN A 167 2.13 10.82 -8.25
CA ASN A 167 1.52 12.08 -7.81
C ASN A 167 2.18 12.61 -6.53
N ILE A 168 2.41 11.75 -5.54
CA ILE A 168 3.11 12.13 -4.30
C ILE A 168 4.51 12.67 -4.64
N TYR A 169 5.26 11.95 -5.47
CA TYR A 169 6.58 12.39 -5.94
C TYR A 169 6.53 13.78 -6.58
N ASN A 170 5.58 14.02 -7.48
CA ASN A 170 5.44 15.29 -8.17
C ASN A 170 5.05 16.45 -7.24
N MET A 171 4.24 16.21 -6.20
CA MET A 171 3.88 17.24 -5.22
C MET A 171 5.09 17.72 -4.44
N GLU A 172 5.99 16.83 -4.04
CA GLU A 172 7.23 17.15 -3.33
C GLU A 172 8.15 18.11 -4.13
N PHE A 173 8.25 17.86 -5.43
CA PHE A 173 9.18 18.63 -6.29
C PHE A 173 8.55 19.85 -6.95
N ARG A 174 7.21 19.99 -6.97
CA ARG A 174 6.54 21.21 -7.45
C ARG A 174 6.46 22.31 -6.40
N GLY A 175 6.59 22.01 -5.13
CA GLY A 175 6.57 22.99 -4.02
C GLY A 175 7.87 23.76 -3.85
N HIS A 176 8.88 23.53 -4.70
CA HIS A 176 10.20 24.18 -4.62
C HIS A 176 10.53 25.04 -5.84
N CYS A 177 9.55 25.41 -6.66
CA CYS A 177 9.70 26.37 -7.76
C CYS A 177 8.96 27.67 -7.48
#